data_2277f26f2b459c03c2b9b5b8d628528a
#
_entry.id   2277f26f2b459c03c2b9b5b8d628528a
#
_cell.length_a   1.000
_cell.length_b   1.000
_cell.length_c   1.000
_cell.angle_alpha   90.00
_cell.angle_beta   90.00
_cell.angle_gamma   90.00
#
_symmetry.space_group_name_H-M   'P 1'
#
loop_
_entity.id
_entity.type
_entity.pdbx_description
1 polymer ?
#
loop_
_entity_poly.entity_id
_entity_poly.type
_entity_poly.pdbx_seq_one_letter_code
_entity_poly.pdbx_strand_id
1 'polypeptide(L)'
;MATVQKIYEEMQRMAPLELAESWDNPGLLVDCGGEVSRVLVALDVTAETLAEAEQNGCQLIVTHHPVIFHPLKKLSPADLPFQLVQKGISAICMHTNLDAAEGGVNEVLAGIFGMKNWKPFAGGCGRVGEVEPITVPELARKARVELGARCNTPLDGPEVPVKYADTGKPVRRLAVISGAGGGLFEEALAMEADCLLTEIGRAHV
;
A
#
# COMPACT_ATOMS: atom_id res chain seq x y z
N MET A 1 -24.05 -2.94 -15.84
CA MET A 1 -22.70 -2.40 -15.48
C MET A 1 -22.80 -1.77 -14.11
N ALA A 2 -21.73 -1.71 -13.35
CA ALA A 2 -21.74 -1.06 -12.05
C ALA A 2 -21.49 0.45 -12.20
N THR A 3 -22.00 1.27 -11.29
CA THR A 3 -21.63 2.70 -11.22
C THR A 3 -20.37 2.88 -10.40
N VAL A 4 -19.66 4.00 -10.59
CA VAL A 4 -18.51 4.39 -9.75
C VAL A 4 -18.88 4.30 -8.27
N GLN A 5 -20.02 4.88 -7.88
CA GLN A 5 -20.49 4.87 -6.49
C GLN A 5 -20.70 3.45 -5.94
N LYS A 6 -21.27 2.54 -6.73
CA LYS A 6 -21.48 1.16 -6.28
C LYS A 6 -20.16 0.41 -6.08
N ILE A 7 -19.18 0.64 -6.95
CA ILE A 7 -17.83 0.06 -6.77
C ILE A 7 -17.19 0.63 -5.50
N TYR A 8 -17.28 1.92 -5.28
CA TYR A 8 -16.75 2.58 -4.09
C TYR A 8 -17.38 2.04 -2.79
N GLU A 9 -18.70 1.84 -2.76
CA GLU A 9 -19.40 1.23 -1.63
C GLU A 9 -18.91 -0.19 -1.31
N GLU A 10 -18.65 -1.02 -2.34
CA GLU A 10 -18.07 -2.35 -2.14
C GLU A 10 -16.64 -2.29 -1.59
N MET A 11 -15.83 -1.35 -2.10
CA MET A 11 -14.46 -1.17 -1.61
C MET A 11 -14.44 -0.69 -0.15
N GLN A 12 -15.38 0.18 0.25
CA GLN A 12 -15.52 0.59 1.65
C GLN A 12 -15.95 -0.56 2.58
N ARG A 13 -16.67 -1.56 2.08
CA ARG A 13 -16.95 -2.77 2.87
C ARG A 13 -15.73 -3.63 3.10
N MET A 14 -14.79 -3.64 2.13
CA MET A 14 -13.53 -4.39 2.26
C MET A 14 -12.54 -3.66 3.17
N ALA A 15 -12.45 -2.35 3.05
CA ALA A 15 -11.55 -1.51 3.83
C ALA A 15 -12.25 -0.18 4.19
N PRO A 16 -12.99 -0.14 5.32
CA PRO A 16 -13.71 1.03 5.78
C PRO A 16 -12.80 2.26 5.95
N LEU A 17 -13.31 3.43 5.59
CA LEU A 17 -12.54 4.68 5.69
C LEU A 17 -12.17 5.04 7.14
N GLU A 18 -12.94 4.57 8.10
CA GLU A 18 -12.69 4.76 9.54
C GLU A 18 -11.39 4.10 10.02
N LEU A 19 -10.83 3.18 9.22
CA LEU A 19 -9.53 2.56 9.49
C LEU A 19 -8.35 3.41 9.02
N ALA A 20 -8.61 4.47 8.25
CA ALA A 20 -7.54 5.31 7.74
C ALA A 20 -6.91 6.16 8.83
N GLU A 21 -5.62 6.42 8.68
CA GLU A 21 -4.89 7.37 9.52
C GLU A 21 -5.50 8.78 9.38
N SER A 22 -5.52 9.54 10.45
CA SER A 22 -6.18 10.85 10.51
C SER A 22 -5.59 11.92 9.57
N TRP A 23 -4.36 11.73 9.11
CA TRP A 23 -3.66 12.60 8.17
C TRP A 23 -3.85 12.18 6.71
N ASP A 24 -4.47 11.01 6.47
CA ASP A 24 -4.62 10.42 5.15
C ASP A 24 -5.85 10.96 4.39
N ASN A 25 -5.89 10.70 3.09
CA ASN A 25 -7.01 11.10 2.23
C ASN A 25 -7.42 9.98 1.26
N PRO A 26 -7.86 8.82 1.77
CA PRO A 26 -8.39 7.76 0.92
C PRO A 26 -9.83 8.05 0.49
N GLY A 27 -10.33 7.28 -0.47
CA GLY A 27 -11.72 7.31 -0.91
C GLY A 27 -11.90 7.67 -2.36
N LEU A 28 -13.10 8.10 -2.72
CA LEU A 28 -13.45 8.56 -4.07
C LEU A 28 -12.94 10.00 -4.26
N LEU A 29 -11.74 10.13 -4.83
CA LEU A 29 -11.03 11.42 -4.93
C LEU A 29 -11.39 12.22 -6.18
N VAL A 30 -11.75 11.52 -7.26
CA VAL A 30 -12.25 12.13 -8.50
C VAL A 30 -13.47 11.35 -8.94
N ASP A 31 -14.63 11.99 -8.97
CA ASP A 31 -15.89 11.41 -9.40
C ASP A 31 -16.36 12.06 -10.71
N CYS A 32 -16.30 11.29 -11.79
CA CYS A 32 -16.84 11.67 -13.10
C CYS A 32 -18.22 11.06 -13.35
N GLY A 33 -18.73 10.28 -12.39
CA GLY A 33 -20.01 9.57 -12.51
C GLY A 33 -19.98 8.45 -13.55
N GLY A 34 -21.18 8.02 -13.94
CA GLY A 34 -21.38 7.07 -15.05
C GLY A 34 -21.25 5.61 -14.68
N GLU A 35 -21.40 4.78 -15.72
CA GLU A 35 -21.27 3.33 -15.65
C GLU A 35 -19.81 2.91 -15.90
N VAL A 36 -19.36 1.92 -15.16
CA VAL A 36 -18.01 1.36 -15.23
C VAL A 36 -18.08 -0.05 -15.82
N SER A 37 -17.37 -0.25 -16.90
CA SER A 37 -17.18 -1.55 -17.55
C SER A 37 -15.75 -2.06 -17.42
N ARG A 38 -14.79 -1.16 -17.25
CA ARG A 38 -13.36 -1.48 -17.11
C ARG A 38 -12.73 -0.62 -16.02
N VAL A 39 -11.89 -1.25 -15.22
CA VAL A 39 -11.13 -0.63 -14.14
C VAL A 39 -9.66 -0.91 -14.37
N LEU A 40 -8.83 0.12 -14.24
CA LEU A 40 -7.39 -0.03 -14.10
C LEU A 40 -7.04 -0.06 -12.61
N VAL A 41 -6.22 -1.00 -12.18
CA VAL A 41 -5.67 -1.05 -10.82
C VAL A 41 -4.18 -0.75 -10.88
N ALA A 42 -3.72 0.21 -10.12
CA ALA A 42 -2.33 0.65 -10.10
C ALA A 42 -1.89 1.05 -8.69
N LEU A 43 -0.60 1.23 -8.48
CA LEU A 43 -0.08 1.79 -7.22
C LEU A 43 -0.38 3.29 -7.14
N ASP A 44 -0.13 4.01 -8.23
CA ASP A 44 -0.28 5.45 -8.35
C ASP A 44 -1.08 5.84 -9.61
N VAL A 45 -1.74 6.99 -9.56
CA VAL A 45 -2.10 7.70 -10.79
C VAL A 45 -0.88 8.47 -11.27
N THR A 46 -0.35 8.07 -12.42
CA THR A 46 0.73 8.76 -13.14
C THR A 46 0.26 9.14 -14.55
N ALA A 47 1.07 9.88 -15.29
CA ALA A 47 0.77 10.17 -16.68
C ALA A 47 0.67 8.90 -17.53
N GLU A 48 1.52 7.90 -17.23
CA GLU A 48 1.56 6.61 -17.91
C GLU A 48 0.32 5.77 -17.58
N THR A 49 -0.04 5.63 -16.29
CA THR A 49 -1.23 4.85 -15.89
C THR A 49 -2.52 5.51 -16.37
N LEU A 50 -2.56 6.85 -16.42
CA LEU A 50 -3.69 7.57 -16.99
C LEU A 50 -3.81 7.33 -18.51
N ALA A 51 -2.69 7.37 -19.24
CA ALA A 51 -2.66 7.06 -20.68
C ALA A 51 -3.07 5.60 -20.95
N GLU A 52 -2.63 4.66 -20.14
CA GLU A 52 -3.03 3.26 -20.22
C GLU A 52 -4.53 3.09 -19.96
N ALA A 53 -5.08 3.74 -18.95
CA ALA A 53 -6.51 3.71 -18.67
C ALA A 53 -7.34 4.23 -19.86
N GLU A 54 -6.92 5.34 -20.46
CA GLU A 54 -7.56 5.93 -21.65
C GLU A 54 -7.49 4.97 -22.85
N GLN A 55 -6.33 4.43 -23.16
CA GLN A 55 -6.13 3.49 -24.27
C GLN A 55 -6.97 2.21 -24.13
N ASN A 56 -7.12 1.73 -22.90
CA ASN A 56 -7.93 0.54 -22.59
C ASN A 56 -9.42 0.85 -22.40
N GLY A 57 -9.84 2.11 -22.51
CA GLY A 57 -11.22 2.53 -22.31
C GLY A 57 -11.73 2.25 -20.89
N CYS A 58 -10.88 2.49 -19.87
CA CYS A 58 -11.27 2.40 -18.47
C CYS A 58 -12.00 3.67 -18.03
N GLN A 59 -13.06 3.52 -17.25
CA GLN A 59 -13.81 4.63 -16.66
C GLN A 59 -13.40 4.91 -15.21
N LEU A 60 -12.60 4.01 -14.63
CA LEU A 60 -12.18 4.11 -13.23
C LEU A 60 -10.73 3.63 -13.10
N ILE A 61 -9.94 4.37 -12.32
CA ILE A 61 -8.65 3.93 -11.80
C ILE A 61 -8.79 3.73 -10.30
N VAL A 62 -8.32 2.58 -9.80
CA VAL A 62 -8.22 2.29 -8.37
C VAL A 62 -6.75 2.24 -8.01
N THR A 63 -6.35 3.05 -7.03
CA THR A 63 -4.95 3.12 -6.58
C THR A 63 -4.80 2.89 -5.09
N HIS A 64 -3.58 2.54 -4.69
CA HIS A 64 -3.18 2.55 -3.29
C HIS A 64 -2.87 3.97 -2.84
N HIS A 65 -2.02 4.70 -3.56
CA HIS A 65 -1.68 6.07 -3.21
C HIS A 65 -2.71 7.09 -3.73
N PRO A 66 -3.03 8.13 -2.92
CA PRO A 66 -4.03 9.11 -3.28
C PRO A 66 -3.49 10.10 -4.35
N VAL A 67 -4.24 10.28 -5.43
CA VAL A 67 -3.94 11.28 -6.46
C VAL A 67 -4.13 12.72 -5.94
N ILE A 68 -4.91 12.89 -4.89
CA ILE A 68 -5.07 14.13 -4.14
C ILE A 68 -4.74 13.83 -2.68
N PHE A 69 -3.52 14.14 -2.22
CA PHE A 69 -3.12 13.94 -0.84
C PHE A 69 -3.44 15.16 0.04
N HIS A 70 -3.16 16.36 -0.45
CA HIS A 70 -3.47 17.61 0.23
C HIS A 70 -4.56 18.39 -0.49
N PRO A 71 -5.35 19.24 0.21
CA PRO A 71 -6.36 20.08 -0.41
C PRO A 71 -5.78 20.91 -1.55
N LEU A 72 -6.41 20.85 -2.72
CA LEU A 72 -5.99 21.62 -3.89
C LEU A 72 -6.39 23.08 -3.75
N LYS A 73 -5.42 23.98 -3.84
CA LYS A 73 -5.66 25.44 -3.83
C LYS A 73 -5.89 26.02 -5.24
N LYS A 74 -5.44 25.33 -6.26
CA LYS A 74 -5.59 25.66 -7.69
C LYS A 74 -5.51 24.38 -8.49
N LEU A 75 -6.05 24.42 -9.69
CA LEU A 75 -6.04 23.31 -10.63
C LEU A 75 -5.64 23.80 -12.00
N SER A 76 -4.81 23.06 -12.70
CA SER A 76 -4.30 23.40 -14.04
C SER A 76 -4.34 22.17 -14.96
N PRO A 77 -4.26 22.35 -16.29
CA PRO A 77 -4.24 21.22 -17.23
C PRO A 77 -3.06 20.25 -17.05
N ALA A 78 -2.00 20.65 -16.34
CA ALA A 78 -0.87 19.78 -16.04
C ALA A 78 -1.15 18.84 -14.84
N ASP A 79 -2.14 19.15 -14.01
CA ASP A 79 -2.44 18.40 -12.81
C ASP A 79 -3.23 17.10 -13.14
N LEU A 80 -2.81 15.97 -12.61
CA LEU A 80 -3.46 14.68 -12.86
C LEU A 80 -4.96 14.66 -12.48
N PRO A 81 -5.41 15.27 -11.37
CA PRO A 81 -6.83 15.35 -11.07
C PRO A 81 -7.64 16.11 -12.15
N PHE A 82 -7.06 17.18 -12.75
CA PHE A 82 -7.69 17.87 -13.86
C PHE A 82 -7.80 17.00 -15.11
N GLN A 83 -6.72 16.28 -15.43
CA GLN A 83 -6.68 15.40 -16.60
C GLN A 83 -7.65 14.22 -16.45
N LEU A 84 -7.80 13.66 -15.25
CA LEU A 84 -8.80 12.64 -14.94
C LEU A 84 -10.21 13.13 -15.26
N VAL A 85 -10.58 14.30 -14.75
CA VAL A 85 -11.89 14.94 -15.03
C VAL A 85 -12.07 15.21 -16.53
N GLN A 86 -11.04 15.73 -17.20
CA GLN A 86 -11.09 16.04 -18.64
C GLN A 86 -11.31 14.79 -19.50
N LYS A 87 -10.79 13.64 -19.05
CA LYS A 87 -10.93 12.34 -19.73
C LYS A 87 -12.17 11.56 -19.28
N GLY A 88 -12.91 12.05 -18.29
CA GLY A 88 -14.07 11.36 -17.73
C GLY A 88 -13.70 10.07 -16.99
N ILE A 89 -12.50 10.00 -16.41
CA ILE A 89 -12.00 8.85 -15.65
C ILE A 89 -12.05 9.18 -14.17
N SER A 90 -12.78 8.37 -13.40
CA SER A 90 -12.85 8.49 -11.94
C SER A 90 -11.61 7.88 -11.27
N ALA A 91 -11.32 8.30 -10.03
CA ALA A 91 -10.24 7.75 -9.24
C ALA A 91 -10.68 7.45 -7.80
N ILE A 92 -10.47 6.21 -7.37
CA ILE A 92 -10.65 5.74 -5.99
C ILE A 92 -9.29 5.38 -5.43
N CYS A 93 -9.03 5.82 -4.20
CA CYS A 93 -7.84 5.49 -3.44
C CYS A 93 -8.21 4.63 -2.23
N MET A 94 -7.46 3.53 -2.04
CA MET A 94 -7.52 2.69 -0.84
C MET A 94 -6.10 2.61 -0.27
N HIS A 95 -5.80 3.47 0.70
CA HIS A 95 -4.46 3.70 1.23
C HIS A 95 -4.31 3.09 2.63
N THR A 96 -4.13 3.89 3.67
CA THR A 96 -3.91 3.38 5.02
C THR A 96 -5.10 2.60 5.58
N ASN A 97 -6.31 2.87 5.12
CA ASN A 97 -7.48 2.05 5.43
C ASN A 97 -7.33 0.60 4.90
N LEU A 98 -6.74 0.41 3.72
CA LEU A 98 -6.45 -0.92 3.18
C LEU A 98 -5.25 -1.56 3.88
N ASP A 99 -4.29 -0.77 4.34
CA ASP A 99 -3.17 -1.26 5.15
C ASP A 99 -3.65 -1.86 6.47
N ALA A 100 -4.64 -1.23 7.10
CA ALA A 100 -5.19 -1.63 8.40
C ALA A 100 -6.26 -2.72 8.31
N ALA A 101 -6.96 -2.83 7.19
CA ALA A 101 -8.10 -3.71 7.01
C ALA A 101 -7.78 -5.20 7.25
N GLU A 102 -8.80 -5.96 7.66
CA GLU A 102 -8.76 -7.42 7.64
C GLU A 102 -8.58 -7.92 6.19
N GLY A 103 -7.65 -8.84 5.98
CA GLY A 103 -7.23 -9.27 4.63
C GLY A 103 -6.46 -8.22 3.83
N GLY A 104 -6.17 -7.06 4.41
CA GLY A 104 -5.44 -5.97 3.78
C GLY A 104 -3.93 -6.19 3.67
N VAL A 105 -3.22 -5.13 3.27
CA VAL A 105 -1.80 -5.21 2.87
C VAL A 105 -0.91 -5.82 3.96
N ASN A 106 -1.07 -5.37 5.21
CA ASN A 106 -0.20 -5.85 6.29
C ASN A 106 -0.51 -7.27 6.76
N GLU A 107 -1.74 -7.78 6.56
CA GLU A 107 -2.05 -9.19 6.79
C GLU A 107 -1.50 -10.08 5.67
N VAL A 108 -1.52 -9.58 4.43
CA VAL A 108 -0.85 -10.26 3.31
C VAL A 108 0.65 -10.35 3.57
N LEU A 109 1.29 -9.26 4.04
CA LEU A 109 2.69 -9.29 4.44
C LEU A 109 2.95 -10.29 5.57
N ALA A 110 2.14 -10.29 6.61
CA ALA A 110 2.24 -11.26 7.70
C ALA A 110 2.18 -12.71 7.18
N GLY A 111 1.27 -12.99 6.25
CA GLY A 111 1.13 -14.29 5.59
C GLY A 111 2.36 -14.67 4.76
N ILE A 112 2.94 -13.74 3.99
CA ILE A 112 4.16 -13.96 3.19
C ILE A 112 5.33 -14.41 4.08
N PHE A 113 5.46 -13.82 5.26
CA PHE A 113 6.52 -14.16 6.20
C PHE A 113 6.18 -15.36 7.09
N GLY A 114 4.98 -15.92 6.98
CA GLY A 114 4.54 -17.08 7.76
C GLY A 114 4.31 -16.76 9.23
N MET A 115 3.90 -15.52 9.51
CA MET A 115 3.62 -15.05 10.87
C MET A 115 2.40 -15.81 11.44
N LYS A 116 2.50 -16.17 12.72
CA LYS A 116 1.43 -16.81 13.51
C LYS A 116 1.10 -15.92 14.71
N ASN A 117 -0.11 -16.07 15.24
CA ASN A 117 -0.55 -15.38 16.46
C ASN A 117 -0.30 -13.87 16.44
N TRP A 118 -0.38 -13.25 15.26
CA TRP A 118 -0.09 -11.84 15.09
C TRP A 118 -1.18 -10.96 15.72
N LYS A 119 -0.77 -9.75 16.11
CA LYS A 119 -1.63 -8.69 16.65
C LYS A 119 -1.36 -7.40 15.88
N PRO A 120 -2.36 -6.53 15.76
CA PRO A 120 -2.15 -5.19 15.20
C PRO A 120 -1.26 -4.34 16.13
N PHE A 121 -0.48 -3.44 15.54
CA PHE A 121 0.23 -2.34 16.20
C PHE A 121 0.22 -1.11 15.29
N ALA A 122 0.78 0.01 15.72
CA ALA A 122 0.81 1.24 14.94
C ALA A 122 -0.59 1.68 14.47
N GLY A 123 -1.52 1.89 15.41
CA GLY A 123 -2.89 2.30 15.07
C GLY A 123 -3.70 1.26 14.27
N GLY A 124 -3.18 0.05 14.09
CA GLY A 124 -3.80 -0.99 13.26
C GLY A 124 -3.12 -1.19 11.90
N CYS A 125 -2.23 -0.28 11.49
CA CYS A 125 -1.54 -0.38 10.21
C CYS A 125 -0.46 -1.46 10.15
N GLY A 126 0.13 -1.86 11.28
CA GLY A 126 1.15 -2.92 11.31
C GLY A 126 0.65 -4.23 11.90
N ARG A 127 1.44 -5.28 11.73
CA ARG A 127 1.23 -6.61 12.33
C ARG A 127 2.50 -7.06 13.03
N VAL A 128 2.38 -7.59 14.25
CA VAL A 128 3.48 -8.19 15.01
C VAL A 128 3.10 -9.60 15.45
N GLY A 129 3.96 -10.58 15.20
CA GLY A 129 3.65 -11.98 15.50
C GLY A 129 4.86 -12.90 15.47
N GLU A 130 4.62 -14.16 15.76
CA GLU A 130 5.64 -15.19 15.81
C GLU A 130 6.02 -15.67 14.42
N VAL A 131 7.32 -15.94 14.22
CA VAL A 131 7.85 -16.59 13.03
C VAL A 131 8.73 -17.78 13.43
N GLU A 132 8.92 -18.72 12.52
CA GLU A 132 9.96 -19.73 12.70
C GLU A 132 11.32 -19.02 12.85
N PRO A 133 12.16 -19.42 13.82
CA PRO A 133 13.43 -18.75 14.07
C PRO A 133 14.26 -18.59 12.80
N ILE A 134 14.60 -17.35 12.45
CA ILE A 134 15.32 -17.01 11.24
C ILE A 134 16.38 -15.96 11.56
N THR A 135 17.54 -16.00 10.92
CA THR A 135 18.55 -14.94 11.03
C THR A 135 18.15 -13.72 10.23
N VAL A 136 18.60 -12.53 10.65
CA VAL A 136 18.31 -11.28 9.91
C VAL A 136 18.78 -11.33 8.45
N PRO A 137 19.96 -11.86 8.10
CA PRO A 137 20.38 -12.03 6.71
C PRO A 137 19.47 -12.97 5.89
N GLU A 138 18.97 -14.04 6.50
CA GLU A 138 18.03 -14.96 5.84
C GLU A 138 16.67 -14.33 5.65
N LEU A 139 16.17 -13.58 6.64
CA LEU A 139 14.94 -12.80 6.55
C LEU A 139 15.03 -11.75 5.43
N ALA A 140 16.14 -11.01 5.35
CA ALA A 140 16.39 -10.04 4.30
C ALA A 140 16.40 -10.70 2.90
N ARG A 141 17.01 -11.88 2.76
CA ARG A 141 16.99 -12.66 1.53
C ARG A 141 15.57 -13.11 1.19
N LYS A 142 14.82 -13.62 2.16
CA LYS A 142 13.40 -14.00 1.98
C LYS A 142 12.58 -12.80 1.53
N ALA A 143 12.73 -11.65 2.18
CA ALA A 143 12.03 -10.41 1.79
C ALA A 143 12.31 -10.04 0.33
N ARG A 144 13.59 -10.04 -0.08
CA ARG A 144 13.99 -9.76 -1.46
C ARG A 144 13.33 -10.70 -2.47
N VAL A 145 13.32 -11.99 -2.19
CA VAL A 145 12.76 -12.99 -3.12
C VAL A 145 11.24 -12.90 -3.17
N GLU A 146 10.57 -12.92 -2.02
CA GLU A 146 9.11 -12.98 -1.94
C GLU A 146 8.44 -11.67 -2.42
N LEU A 147 9.00 -10.52 -2.08
CA LEU A 147 8.45 -9.24 -2.51
C LEU A 147 8.85 -8.94 -3.96
N GLY A 148 10.08 -9.22 -4.36
CA GLY A 148 10.52 -9.04 -5.74
C GLY A 148 9.72 -9.88 -6.74
N ALA A 149 9.45 -11.14 -6.44
CA ALA A 149 8.66 -12.02 -7.31
C ALA A 149 7.19 -11.55 -7.48
N ARG A 150 6.65 -10.83 -6.49
CA ARG A 150 5.27 -10.32 -6.52
C ARG A 150 5.13 -8.97 -7.22
N CYS A 151 6.22 -8.21 -7.34
CA CYS A 151 6.23 -6.90 -7.97
C CYS A 151 6.44 -6.95 -9.50
N ASN A 152 6.32 -8.12 -10.15
CA ASN A 152 6.61 -8.30 -11.59
C ASN A 152 7.96 -7.70 -12.01
N THR A 153 8.89 -7.56 -11.07
CA THR A 153 10.26 -7.16 -11.39
C THR A 153 10.86 -8.30 -12.22
N PRO A 154 11.36 -8.05 -13.43
CA PRO A 154 12.01 -9.10 -14.20
C PRO A 154 13.05 -9.80 -13.35
N LEU A 155 13.12 -11.14 -13.37
CA LEU A 155 14.10 -11.92 -12.61
C LEU A 155 15.55 -11.50 -12.92
N ASP A 156 15.75 -10.87 -14.06
CA ASP A 156 17.01 -10.31 -14.58
C ASP A 156 17.11 -8.78 -14.34
N GLY A 157 16.09 -8.15 -13.71
CA GLY A 157 16.07 -6.73 -13.36
C GLY A 157 16.97 -6.42 -12.15
N PRO A 158 17.21 -5.14 -11.86
CA PRO A 158 17.97 -4.76 -10.67
C PRO A 158 17.28 -5.33 -9.43
N GLU A 159 18.02 -6.09 -8.64
CA GLU A 159 17.51 -6.70 -7.41
C GLU A 159 16.96 -5.62 -6.49
N VAL A 160 15.78 -5.86 -5.89
CA VAL A 160 15.22 -4.97 -4.87
C VAL A 160 16.20 -4.95 -3.68
N PRO A 161 16.86 -3.81 -3.38
CA PRO A 161 17.83 -3.76 -2.31
C PRO A 161 17.12 -3.83 -0.97
N VAL A 162 17.53 -4.76 -0.10
CA VAL A 162 17.10 -4.84 1.29
C VAL A 162 18.28 -4.43 2.16
N LYS A 163 18.12 -3.32 2.91
CA LYS A 163 19.09 -2.89 3.92
C LYS A 163 18.67 -3.44 5.28
N TYR A 164 19.62 -3.86 6.09
CA TYR A 164 19.33 -4.37 7.44
C TYR A 164 20.44 -4.04 8.43
N ALA A 165 20.05 -3.97 9.70
CA ALA A 165 20.97 -3.99 10.83
C ALA A 165 20.81 -5.35 11.53
N ASP A 166 21.90 -6.04 11.80
CA ASP A 166 21.89 -7.37 12.39
C ASP A 166 22.52 -7.31 13.81
N THR A 167 21.76 -7.75 14.79
CA THR A 167 22.22 -7.87 16.17
C THR A 167 22.88 -9.23 16.46
N GLY A 168 22.93 -10.13 15.49
CA GLY A 168 23.40 -11.50 15.63
C GLY A 168 22.43 -12.43 16.38
N LYS A 169 21.24 -11.96 16.74
CA LYS A 169 20.19 -12.74 17.38
C LYS A 169 19.19 -13.27 16.37
N PRO A 170 18.64 -14.47 16.56
CA PRO A 170 17.57 -14.97 15.70
C PRO A 170 16.28 -14.18 15.92
N VAL A 171 15.56 -13.90 14.84
CA VAL A 171 14.23 -13.31 14.84
C VAL A 171 13.23 -14.44 15.11
N ARG A 172 12.43 -14.31 16.18
CA ARG A 172 11.32 -15.18 16.54
C ARG A 172 10.00 -14.45 16.55
N ARG A 173 10.06 -13.13 16.75
CA ARG A 173 8.92 -12.24 16.75
C ARG A 173 9.17 -11.10 15.77
N LEU A 174 8.42 -11.08 14.67
CA LEU A 174 8.56 -10.15 13.58
C LEU A 174 7.44 -9.10 13.63
N ALA A 175 7.80 -7.84 13.47
CA ALA A 175 6.88 -6.77 13.15
C ALA A 175 6.98 -6.45 11.66
N VAL A 176 5.83 -6.30 10.98
CA VAL A 176 5.77 -5.88 9.58
C VAL A 176 4.85 -4.67 9.46
N ILE A 177 5.25 -3.71 8.64
CA ILE A 177 4.41 -2.58 8.27
C ILE A 177 4.74 -2.15 6.84
N SER A 178 3.71 -1.99 6.02
CA SER A 178 3.80 -1.41 4.68
C SER A 178 4.13 0.09 4.78
N GLY A 179 4.71 0.65 3.72
CA GLY A 179 5.12 2.03 3.70
C GLY A 179 6.29 2.35 4.64
N ALA A 180 6.52 3.62 4.89
CA ALA A 180 7.67 4.15 5.63
C ALA A 180 7.47 4.10 7.17
N GLY A 181 7.43 2.90 7.73
CA GLY A 181 7.21 2.64 9.16
C GLY A 181 8.45 2.74 10.06
N GLY A 182 9.58 3.25 9.58
CA GLY A 182 10.81 3.31 10.37
C GLY A 182 10.70 4.09 11.68
N GLY A 183 9.80 5.09 11.74
CA GLY A 183 9.50 5.85 12.95
C GLY A 183 8.76 5.06 14.05
N LEU A 184 8.25 3.88 13.72
CA LEU A 184 7.47 3.01 14.63
C LEU A 184 8.33 1.94 15.33
N PHE A 185 9.64 2.08 15.23
CA PHE A 185 10.60 1.15 15.82
C PHE A 185 10.39 0.96 17.34
N GLU A 186 10.19 2.05 18.08
CA GLU A 186 9.99 1.98 19.54
C GLU A 186 8.68 1.25 19.88
N GLU A 187 7.65 1.44 19.09
CA GLU A 187 6.35 0.77 19.27
C GLU A 187 6.46 -0.74 18.98
N ALA A 188 7.16 -1.10 17.90
CA ALA A 188 7.46 -2.50 17.60
C ALA A 188 8.28 -3.15 18.73
N LEU A 189 9.25 -2.44 19.28
CA LEU A 189 10.05 -2.90 20.42
C LEU A 189 9.20 -3.09 21.69
N ALA A 190 8.27 -2.18 21.96
CA ALA A 190 7.32 -2.30 23.08
C ALA A 190 6.39 -3.52 22.95
N MET A 191 6.18 -3.99 21.71
CA MET A 191 5.47 -5.23 21.40
C MET A 191 6.38 -6.47 21.39
N GLU A 192 7.61 -6.33 21.92
CA GLU A 192 8.63 -7.40 22.02
C GLU A 192 9.04 -7.97 20.65
N ALA A 193 9.00 -7.16 19.59
CA ALA A 193 9.50 -7.57 18.28
C ALA A 193 11.03 -7.64 18.28
N ASP A 194 11.59 -8.70 17.71
CA ASP A 194 13.04 -8.87 17.50
C ASP A 194 13.52 -8.10 16.26
N CYS A 195 12.60 -7.86 15.31
CA CYS A 195 12.88 -7.19 14.04
C CYS A 195 11.62 -6.45 13.54
N LEU A 196 11.83 -5.27 12.95
CA LEU A 196 10.83 -4.54 12.20
C LEU A 196 11.20 -4.58 10.71
N LEU A 197 10.29 -5.08 9.89
CA LEU A 197 10.36 -5.03 8.43
C LEU A 197 9.44 -3.93 7.91
N THR A 198 10.01 -2.99 7.15
CA THR A 198 9.28 -1.84 6.61
C THR A 198 9.94 -1.33 5.34
N GLU A 199 9.26 -0.49 4.57
CA GLU A 199 9.88 0.28 3.49
C GLU A 199 10.91 1.28 4.03
N ILE A 200 11.98 1.49 3.24
CA ILE A 200 12.85 2.63 3.47
C ILE A 200 12.13 3.84 2.90
N GLY A 201 11.52 4.65 3.75
CA GLY A 201 10.93 5.90 3.34
C GLY A 201 11.91 6.77 2.57
N ARG A 202 11.44 7.57 1.62
CA ARG A 202 12.29 8.56 0.95
C ARG A 202 12.89 9.45 2.02
N ALA A 203 14.22 9.39 2.18
CA ALA A 203 14.92 10.42 2.90
C ALA A 203 14.67 11.73 2.14
N HIS A 204 13.88 12.62 2.72
CA HIS A 204 13.86 14.00 2.26
C HIS A 204 15.24 14.58 2.56
N VAL A 205 16.08 14.62 1.54
CA VAL A 205 17.35 15.33 1.55
C VAL A 205 17.07 16.79 1.24
#